data_de4c24e883e483532f51d1329175da08
#
_entry.id   de4c24e883e483532f51d1329175da08
#
_cell.length_a   1.000
_cell.length_b   1.000
_cell.length_c   1.000
_cell.angle_alpha   90.00
_cell.angle_beta   90.00
_cell.angle_gamma   90.00
#
_symmetry.space_group_name_H-M   'P 1'
#
loop_
_entity.id
_entity.type
_entity.pdbx_description
1 polymer ?
#
loop_
_entity_poly.entity_id
_entity_poly.type
_entity_poly.pdbx_seq_one_letter_code
_entity_poly.pdbx_strand_id
1 'polypeptide(L)'
;MRVLARKALTRTTAIAGAAALAVLLAGCGDDSTGGPESSRNVTVVGKGEVKGAPDVLRADVGVSVTAKDVSGALSQASEKAQAVIDAVVGAGVAREDVQTNELSIQPEQTYPPGGPTRITGYNATNSVRINVRDLKKASEVLDKAVQAGGDAARLSSVSFDLDNDADLMKGARERAFNDAKSRAEQYAALSGSTLGKVLRIDESHGSVPPPPPPMGKRAPMQADASFAPPLEPGQQTVSFQVSV
;
A
#
# COMPACT_ATOMS: atom_id res chain seq x y z
N MET A 1 -61.65 7.39 5.93
CA MET A 1 -62.62 7.63 7.01
C MET A 1 -62.04 8.67 7.93
N ARG A 2 -62.65 9.79 7.83
CA ARG A 2 -63.17 10.67 8.90
C ARG A 2 -62.08 11.23 9.82
N VAL A 3 -61.84 12.48 9.87
CA VAL A 3 -62.68 13.70 9.84
C VAL A 3 -62.35 14.52 11.08
N LEU A 4 -61.91 15.75 10.82
CA LEU A 4 -62.36 16.99 11.46
C LEU A 4 -62.02 17.20 12.95
N ALA A 5 -61.81 18.32 13.52
CA ALA A 5 -62.08 19.72 13.13
C ALA A 5 -61.55 20.63 14.24
N ARG A 6 -61.13 21.84 13.87
CA ARG A 6 -61.72 23.14 14.26
C ARG A 6 -61.78 23.47 15.75
N LYS A 7 -61.46 24.57 16.27
CA LYS A 7 -61.73 25.99 16.06
C LYS A 7 -61.10 26.72 17.26
N ALA A 8 -60.52 27.80 17.13
CA ALA A 8 -60.95 29.20 17.01
C ALA A 8 -60.89 29.95 18.35
N LEU A 9 -60.14 31.02 18.29
CA LEU A 9 -60.59 32.41 18.43
C LEU A 9 -60.94 32.91 19.84
N THR A 10 -60.28 33.93 20.28
CA THR A 10 -60.78 35.27 20.74
C THR A 10 -59.59 36.00 21.41
N ARG A 11 -59.11 37.11 20.92
CA ARG A 11 -59.50 38.53 21.04
C ARG A 11 -59.81 38.92 22.50
N THR A 12 -59.00 39.79 23.08
CA THR A 12 -59.33 41.22 23.30
C THR A 12 -58.32 41.92 24.20
N THR A 13 -57.91 43.07 23.75
CA THR A 13 -57.84 44.44 24.32
C THR A 13 -56.86 44.66 25.46
N ALA A 14 -55.89 45.47 25.27
CA ALA A 14 -55.71 46.94 25.11
C ALA A 14 -55.55 47.65 26.45
N ILE A 15 -54.71 48.67 26.42
CA ILE A 15 -54.61 49.89 27.21
C ILE A 15 -53.44 50.01 28.18
N ALA A 16 -52.51 50.80 27.70
CA ALA A 16 -51.92 52.04 28.23
C ALA A 16 -51.12 52.02 29.54
N GLY A 17 -49.92 52.49 29.45
CA GLY A 17 -49.12 52.94 30.56
C GLY A 17 -47.81 53.57 30.06
N ALA A 18 -47.83 54.82 29.85
CA ALA A 18 -46.73 55.71 29.44
C ALA A 18 -45.67 55.86 30.55
N ALA A 19 -44.51 56.21 30.13
CA ALA A 19 -43.41 56.89 30.82
C ALA A 19 -42.57 56.20 31.89
N ALA A 20 -41.34 55.88 31.51
CA ALA A 20 -40.15 56.33 32.24
C ALA A 20 -38.93 56.19 31.34
N LEU A 21 -38.51 57.30 30.80
CA LEU A 21 -37.23 57.54 30.16
C LEU A 21 -36.17 57.51 31.27
N ALA A 22 -35.38 56.48 31.37
CA ALA A 22 -34.17 56.46 32.17
C ALA A 22 -33.00 56.03 31.28
N VAL A 23 -32.26 57.06 30.93
CA VAL A 23 -30.93 56.97 30.33
C VAL A 23 -30.01 56.20 31.27
N LEU A 24 -29.57 55.02 30.89
CA LEU A 24 -28.37 54.39 31.36
C LEU A 24 -27.46 54.14 30.19
N LEU A 25 -26.77 55.16 29.75
CA LEU A 25 -25.49 55.05 29.11
C LEU A 25 -24.51 54.58 30.19
N ALA A 26 -24.31 53.31 30.34
CA ALA A 26 -23.23 52.79 31.10
C ALA A 26 -22.56 51.64 30.34
N GLY A 27 -21.40 51.93 29.78
CA GLY A 27 -20.34 50.98 29.63
C GLY A 27 -20.52 49.95 28.53
N CYS A 28 -20.25 50.31 27.27
CA CYS A 28 -19.53 49.37 26.43
C CYS A 28 -18.17 49.11 27.09
N GLY A 29 -18.14 48.23 28.06
CA GLY A 29 -16.95 47.52 28.41
C GLY A 29 -16.54 46.72 27.22
N ASP A 30 -15.40 47.04 26.70
CA ASP A 30 -14.66 46.30 25.70
C ASP A 30 -14.21 45.00 26.38
N ASP A 31 -15.16 44.12 26.64
CA ASP A 31 -14.86 42.71 26.87
C ASP A 31 -14.47 42.13 25.52
N SER A 32 -13.23 42.41 25.17
CA SER A 32 -12.44 41.58 24.28
C SER A 32 -12.43 40.16 24.85
N THR A 33 -13.55 39.45 24.77
CA THR A 33 -13.53 38.03 24.78
C THR A 33 -12.63 37.64 23.63
N GLY A 34 -11.36 37.36 23.94
CA GLY A 34 -10.38 36.83 23.04
C GLY A 34 -10.95 35.56 22.43
N GLY A 35 -11.70 35.71 21.34
CA GLY A 35 -11.88 34.63 20.40
C GLY A 35 -10.48 34.12 20.03
N PRO A 36 -10.29 32.85 19.74
CA PRO A 36 -8.99 32.35 19.35
C PRO A 36 -8.47 33.28 18.25
N GLU A 37 -7.42 34.05 18.54
CA GLU A 37 -6.71 34.82 17.53
C GLU A 37 -6.56 33.87 16.36
N SER A 38 -7.22 34.18 15.26
CA SER A 38 -7.05 33.41 14.03
C SER A 38 -5.60 33.59 13.64
N SER A 39 -4.75 32.73 14.20
CA SER A 39 -3.33 32.76 13.94
C SER A 39 -3.16 32.67 12.44
N ARG A 40 -2.64 33.72 11.83
CA ARG A 40 -2.32 33.71 10.42
C ARG A 40 -1.29 32.60 10.20
N ASN A 41 -1.71 31.54 9.56
CA ASN A 41 -0.84 30.40 9.23
C ASN A 41 -0.92 30.08 7.74
N VAL A 42 0.11 29.46 7.24
CA VAL A 42 0.13 28.84 5.91
C VAL A 42 0.35 27.35 6.14
N THR A 43 -0.45 26.53 5.46
CA THR A 43 -0.28 25.09 5.44
C THR A 43 0.12 24.67 4.05
N VAL A 44 1.21 23.94 3.95
CA VAL A 44 1.77 23.45 2.68
C VAL A 44 2.09 21.98 2.78
N VAL A 45 2.05 21.30 1.64
CA VAL A 45 2.48 19.91 1.53
C VAL A 45 3.79 19.88 0.76
N GLY A 46 4.84 19.39 1.41
CA GLY A 46 6.13 19.13 0.77
C GLY A 46 6.27 17.68 0.35
N LYS A 47 7.02 17.46 -0.72
CA LYS A 47 7.33 16.15 -1.28
C LYS A 47 8.82 15.92 -1.29
N GLY A 48 9.23 14.72 -0.91
CA GLY A 48 10.62 14.28 -0.97
C GLY A 48 10.72 12.91 -1.62
N GLU A 49 11.65 12.77 -2.54
CA GLU A 49 11.90 11.52 -3.26
C GLU A 49 13.39 11.20 -3.20
N VAL A 50 13.71 9.94 -2.93
CA VAL A 50 15.06 9.40 -2.97
C VAL A 50 15.03 8.10 -3.76
N LYS A 51 16.02 7.92 -4.63
CA LYS A 51 16.19 6.68 -5.38
C LYS A 51 17.19 5.78 -4.68
N GLY A 52 16.88 4.51 -4.59
CA GLY A 52 17.74 3.47 -4.04
C GLY A 52 17.84 2.27 -4.99
N ALA A 53 18.98 1.59 -4.95
CA ALA A 53 19.10 0.27 -5.56
C ALA A 53 18.41 -0.74 -4.63
N PRO A 54 17.58 -1.66 -5.15
CA PRO A 54 17.02 -2.75 -4.37
C PRO A 54 18.12 -3.58 -3.70
N ASP A 55 17.84 -4.07 -2.50
CA ASP A 55 18.75 -4.90 -1.70
C ASP A 55 18.22 -6.33 -1.47
N VAL A 56 16.99 -6.61 -1.89
CA VAL A 56 16.37 -7.93 -1.79
C VAL A 56 15.57 -8.25 -3.05
N LEU A 57 15.63 -9.53 -3.48
CA LEU A 57 14.70 -10.09 -4.45
C LEU A 57 13.67 -10.92 -3.68
N ARG A 58 12.40 -10.64 -3.90
CA ARG A 58 11.27 -11.44 -3.42
C ARG A 58 10.71 -12.27 -4.56
N ALA A 59 10.55 -13.56 -4.32
CA ALA A 59 9.92 -14.46 -5.29
C ALA A 59 8.93 -15.39 -4.59
N ASP A 60 7.79 -15.63 -5.25
CA ASP A 60 6.82 -16.63 -4.83
C ASP A 60 6.99 -17.86 -5.73
N VAL A 61 7.52 -18.93 -5.14
CA VAL A 61 7.76 -20.21 -5.80
C VAL A 61 6.85 -21.25 -5.19
N GLY A 62 6.00 -21.86 -5.98
CA GLY A 62 5.07 -22.89 -5.55
C GLY A 62 5.20 -24.17 -6.34
N VAL A 63 4.48 -25.17 -5.89
CA VAL A 63 4.24 -26.41 -6.58
C VAL A 63 2.73 -26.65 -6.69
N SER A 64 2.29 -27.20 -7.81
CA SER A 64 0.91 -27.57 -8.05
C SER A 64 0.86 -29.01 -8.51
N VAL A 65 0.13 -29.85 -7.78
CA VAL A 65 0.07 -31.31 -8.02
C VAL A 65 -1.38 -31.75 -8.03
N THR A 66 -1.74 -32.56 -9.03
CA THR A 66 -3.06 -33.20 -9.11
C THR A 66 -2.96 -34.68 -8.74
N ALA A 67 -3.87 -35.13 -7.87
CA ALA A 67 -4.01 -36.54 -7.53
C ALA A 67 -5.50 -36.95 -7.47
N LYS A 68 -5.75 -38.25 -7.37
CA LYS A 68 -7.13 -38.79 -7.36
C LYS A 68 -7.90 -38.46 -6.08
N ASP A 69 -7.18 -38.26 -5.00
CA ASP A 69 -7.74 -37.95 -3.67
C ASP A 69 -6.97 -36.81 -2.98
N VAL A 70 -7.62 -36.21 -2.00
CA VAL A 70 -7.11 -35.06 -1.24
C VAL A 70 -5.79 -35.36 -0.54
N SER A 71 -5.69 -36.54 0.09
CA SER A 71 -4.49 -36.94 0.85
C SER A 71 -3.28 -37.08 -0.06
N GLY A 72 -3.45 -37.74 -1.20
CA GLY A 72 -2.41 -37.90 -2.19
C GLY A 72 -1.95 -36.59 -2.81
N ALA A 73 -2.89 -35.69 -3.12
CA ALA A 73 -2.57 -34.35 -3.65
C ALA A 73 -1.75 -33.54 -2.62
N LEU A 74 -2.22 -33.51 -1.36
CA LEU A 74 -1.56 -32.77 -0.28
C LEU A 74 -0.15 -33.31 0.02
N SER A 75 -0.02 -34.65 0.12
CA SER A 75 1.25 -35.29 0.45
C SER A 75 2.31 -35.00 -0.61
N GLN A 76 1.96 -35.18 -1.91
CA GLN A 76 2.87 -34.93 -3.02
C GLN A 76 3.23 -33.45 -3.16
N ALA A 77 2.26 -32.53 -2.96
CA ALA A 77 2.54 -31.10 -2.98
C ALA A 77 3.47 -30.69 -1.84
N SER A 78 3.27 -31.25 -0.64
CA SER A 78 4.13 -30.97 0.53
C SER A 78 5.55 -31.50 0.35
N GLU A 79 5.70 -32.71 -0.20
CA GLU A 79 7.02 -33.28 -0.49
C GLU A 79 7.79 -32.44 -1.51
N LYS A 80 7.13 -32.03 -2.61
CA LYS A 80 7.75 -31.17 -3.62
C LYS A 80 8.07 -29.78 -3.11
N ALA A 81 7.18 -29.18 -2.29
CA ALA A 81 7.44 -27.89 -1.66
C ALA A 81 8.64 -27.97 -0.71
N GLN A 82 8.77 -29.07 0.05
CA GLN A 82 9.95 -29.30 0.91
C GLN A 82 11.22 -29.39 0.08
N ALA A 83 11.21 -30.09 -1.04
CA ALA A 83 12.35 -30.16 -1.95
C ALA A 83 12.76 -28.79 -2.50
N VAL A 84 11.79 -27.93 -2.84
CA VAL A 84 12.04 -26.52 -3.23
C VAL A 84 12.70 -25.76 -2.08
N ILE A 85 12.16 -25.87 -0.86
CA ILE A 85 12.71 -25.19 0.32
C ILE A 85 14.16 -25.63 0.56
N ASP A 86 14.43 -26.92 0.52
CA ASP A 86 15.77 -27.46 0.77
C ASP A 86 16.77 -27.02 -0.32
N ALA A 87 16.32 -26.93 -1.56
CA ALA A 87 17.13 -26.45 -2.68
C ALA A 87 17.49 -24.96 -2.54
N VAL A 88 16.55 -24.09 -2.15
CA VAL A 88 16.82 -22.65 -2.00
C VAL A 88 17.69 -22.37 -0.78
N VAL A 89 17.50 -23.11 0.32
CA VAL A 89 18.37 -23.02 1.50
C VAL A 89 19.78 -23.52 1.16
N GLY A 90 19.89 -24.61 0.42
CA GLY A 90 21.17 -25.14 -0.08
C GLY A 90 21.87 -24.19 -1.07
N ALA A 91 21.12 -23.30 -1.72
CA ALA A 91 21.66 -22.23 -2.58
C ALA A 91 22.12 -20.98 -1.79
N GLY A 92 21.92 -20.95 -0.46
CA GLY A 92 22.39 -19.90 0.43
C GLY A 92 21.31 -18.92 0.88
N VAL A 93 20.03 -19.20 0.66
CA VAL A 93 18.93 -18.44 1.26
C VAL A 93 18.80 -18.84 2.74
N ALA A 94 18.75 -17.88 3.64
CA ALA A 94 18.54 -18.15 5.05
C ALA A 94 17.16 -18.78 5.29
N ARG A 95 17.06 -19.74 6.21
CA ARG A 95 15.78 -20.42 6.49
C ARG A 95 14.68 -19.47 6.94
N GLU A 96 15.03 -18.41 7.63
CA GLU A 96 14.14 -17.33 8.09
C GLU A 96 13.59 -16.48 6.94
N ASP A 97 14.28 -16.45 5.80
CA ASP A 97 13.87 -15.76 4.58
C ASP A 97 12.97 -16.62 3.67
N VAL A 98 12.58 -17.82 4.15
CA VAL A 98 11.68 -18.74 3.44
C VAL A 98 10.40 -18.90 4.25
N GLN A 99 9.28 -18.48 3.69
CA GLN A 99 7.97 -18.49 4.36
C GLN A 99 6.91 -19.13 3.47
N THR A 100 6.14 -20.08 4.00
CA THR A 100 4.94 -20.59 3.30
C THR A 100 3.90 -19.47 3.25
N ASN A 101 3.42 -19.12 2.05
CA ASN A 101 2.44 -18.09 1.83
C ASN A 101 1.08 -18.62 1.34
N GLU A 102 1.05 -19.82 0.78
CA GLU A 102 -0.19 -20.44 0.32
C GLU A 102 -0.14 -21.97 0.48
N LEU A 103 -1.24 -22.52 0.96
CA LEU A 103 -1.56 -23.93 0.89
C LEU A 103 -3.04 -24.08 0.56
N SER A 104 -3.37 -24.54 -0.63
CA SER A 104 -4.74 -24.70 -1.08
C SER A 104 -4.98 -26.04 -1.75
N ILE A 105 -6.22 -26.53 -1.65
CA ILE A 105 -6.67 -27.75 -2.33
C ILE A 105 -8.01 -27.46 -2.98
N GLN A 106 -8.12 -27.78 -4.26
CA GLN A 106 -9.33 -27.58 -5.04
C GLN A 106 -9.71 -28.85 -5.81
N PRO A 107 -11.02 -29.21 -5.87
CA PRO A 107 -11.45 -30.32 -6.68
C PRO A 107 -11.36 -29.97 -8.17
N GLU A 108 -10.78 -30.87 -8.96
CA GLU A 108 -10.86 -30.78 -10.42
C GLU A 108 -12.17 -31.41 -10.90
N GLN A 109 -12.89 -30.64 -11.71
CA GLN A 109 -14.21 -31.04 -12.20
C GLN A 109 -14.23 -31.10 -13.72
N THR A 110 -14.89 -32.12 -14.25
CA THR A 110 -15.17 -32.25 -15.68
C THR A 110 -16.66 -32.04 -15.92
N TYR A 111 -16.98 -31.33 -16.98
CA TYR A 111 -18.33 -31.01 -17.41
C TYR A 111 -18.63 -31.74 -18.74
N PRO A 112 -19.03 -33.00 -18.70
CA PRO A 112 -19.35 -33.74 -19.94
C PRO A 112 -20.60 -33.16 -20.60
N PRO A 113 -20.65 -33.05 -21.94
CA PRO A 113 -21.84 -32.57 -22.66
C PRO A 113 -23.07 -33.43 -22.32
N GLY A 114 -24.10 -32.78 -21.74
CA GLY A 114 -25.36 -33.46 -21.38
C GLY A 114 -25.30 -34.35 -20.14
N GLY A 115 -24.21 -34.31 -19.36
CA GLY A 115 -24.03 -35.11 -18.13
C GLY A 115 -23.82 -34.26 -16.90
N PRO A 116 -23.95 -34.87 -15.72
CA PRO A 116 -23.65 -34.18 -14.45
C PRO A 116 -22.15 -33.92 -14.29
N THR A 117 -21.82 -32.85 -13.59
CA THR A 117 -20.46 -32.54 -13.17
C THR A 117 -19.86 -33.70 -12.37
N ARG A 118 -18.60 -34.05 -12.68
CA ARG A 118 -17.88 -35.10 -11.99
C ARG A 118 -16.54 -34.59 -11.47
N ILE A 119 -16.20 -34.93 -10.23
CA ILE A 119 -14.86 -34.69 -9.72
C ILE A 119 -13.93 -35.76 -10.29
N THR A 120 -12.87 -35.32 -10.94
CA THR A 120 -11.85 -36.19 -11.57
C THR A 120 -10.57 -36.31 -10.78
N GLY A 121 -10.36 -35.38 -9.83
CA GLY A 121 -9.19 -35.33 -8.99
C GLY A 121 -9.21 -34.13 -8.05
N TYR A 122 -8.09 -33.90 -7.42
CA TYR A 122 -7.85 -32.76 -6.53
C TYR A 122 -6.51 -32.14 -6.87
N ASN A 123 -6.50 -30.84 -7.07
CA ASN A 123 -5.29 -30.06 -7.27
C ASN A 123 -4.87 -29.44 -5.92
N ALA A 124 -3.66 -29.75 -5.45
CA ALA A 124 -3.05 -29.13 -4.28
C ALA A 124 -1.95 -28.17 -4.72
N THR A 125 -2.02 -26.93 -4.25
CA THR A 125 -0.98 -25.92 -4.43
C THR A 125 -0.34 -25.62 -3.09
N ASN A 126 1.00 -25.63 -3.05
CA ASN A 126 1.79 -25.20 -1.90
C ASN A 126 2.87 -24.27 -2.39
N SER A 127 2.87 -23.03 -1.91
CA SER A 127 3.83 -22.01 -2.34
C SER A 127 4.55 -21.37 -1.18
N VAL A 128 5.80 -21.01 -1.43
CA VAL A 128 6.67 -20.34 -0.49
C VAL A 128 7.15 -19.03 -1.07
N ARG A 129 7.21 -18.02 -0.23
CA ARG A 129 7.89 -16.76 -0.50
C ARG A 129 9.33 -16.90 -0.06
N ILE A 130 10.24 -16.49 -0.93
CA ILE A 130 11.67 -16.45 -0.65
C ILE A 130 12.18 -15.02 -0.78
N ASN A 131 13.03 -14.60 0.17
CA ASN A 131 13.73 -13.32 0.11
C ASN A 131 15.21 -13.61 -0.14
N VAL A 132 15.70 -13.25 -1.32
CA VAL A 132 17.10 -13.44 -1.69
C VAL A 132 17.84 -12.13 -1.47
N ARG A 133 18.68 -12.08 -0.43
CA ARG A 133 19.46 -10.88 -0.07
C ARG A 133 20.73 -10.76 -0.89
N ASP A 134 21.33 -11.85 -1.32
CA ASP A 134 22.45 -11.83 -2.27
C ASP A 134 21.91 -11.84 -3.71
N LEU A 135 21.69 -10.64 -4.25
CA LEU A 135 21.13 -10.48 -5.60
C LEU A 135 22.01 -11.11 -6.70
N LYS A 136 23.31 -11.31 -6.46
CA LYS A 136 24.20 -11.96 -7.42
C LYS A 136 23.88 -13.44 -7.58
N LYS A 137 23.31 -14.06 -6.56
CA LYS A 137 22.86 -15.45 -6.57
C LYS A 137 21.40 -15.63 -6.93
N ALA A 138 20.66 -14.54 -7.15
CA ALA A 138 19.21 -14.59 -7.33
C ALA A 138 18.79 -15.54 -8.48
N SER A 139 19.44 -15.45 -9.64
CA SER A 139 19.15 -16.34 -10.77
C SER A 139 19.44 -17.81 -10.44
N GLU A 140 20.57 -18.10 -9.79
CA GLU A 140 20.93 -19.44 -9.38
C GLU A 140 19.93 -20.05 -8.37
N VAL A 141 19.50 -19.23 -7.40
CA VAL A 141 18.48 -19.61 -6.41
C VAL A 141 17.17 -19.99 -7.09
N LEU A 142 16.69 -19.14 -8.01
CA LEU A 142 15.45 -19.39 -8.74
C LEU A 142 15.55 -20.64 -9.64
N ASP A 143 16.67 -20.83 -10.32
CA ASP A 143 16.91 -22.03 -11.13
C ASP A 143 16.83 -23.31 -10.28
N LYS A 144 17.52 -23.33 -9.13
CA LYS A 144 17.48 -24.48 -8.21
C LYS A 144 16.09 -24.74 -7.66
N ALA A 145 15.34 -23.67 -7.35
CA ALA A 145 13.97 -23.77 -6.89
C ALA A 145 13.06 -24.42 -7.95
N VAL A 146 13.14 -23.96 -9.18
CA VAL A 146 12.35 -24.49 -10.31
C VAL A 146 12.77 -25.95 -10.63
N GLN A 147 14.06 -26.24 -10.65
CA GLN A 147 14.56 -27.60 -10.87
C GLN A 147 14.08 -28.59 -9.79
N ALA A 148 14.10 -28.18 -8.51
CA ALA A 148 13.63 -29.01 -7.41
C ALA A 148 12.12 -29.29 -7.47
N GLY A 149 11.32 -28.32 -7.89
CA GLY A 149 9.87 -28.50 -8.10
C GLY A 149 9.53 -29.27 -9.36
N GLY A 150 10.45 -29.31 -10.35
CA GLY A 150 10.26 -29.98 -11.64
C GLY A 150 9.01 -29.48 -12.37
N ASP A 151 8.29 -30.39 -13.03
CA ASP A 151 7.07 -30.05 -13.81
C ASP A 151 5.94 -29.47 -12.93
N ALA A 152 5.99 -29.69 -11.62
CA ALA A 152 5.03 -29.13 -10.68
C ALA A 152 5.36 -27.68 -10.27
N ALA A 153 6.58 -27.19 -10.55
CA ALA A 153 6.99 -25.84 -10.16
C ALA A 153 6.14 -24.76 -10.80
N ARG A 154 5.85 -23.74 -10.01
CA ARG A 154 5.14 -22.52 -10.42
C ARG A 154 5.87 -21.31 -9.84
N LEU A 155 6.41 -20.48 -10.70
CA LEU A 155 6.99 -19.20 -10.34
C LEU A 155 5.90 -18.13 -10.58
N SER A 156 5.33 -17.61 -9.50
CA SER A 156 4.15 -16.72 -9.58
C SER A 156 4.52 -15.25 -9.64
N SER A 157 5.55 -14.84 -8.89
CA SER A 157 6.04 -13.47 -8.92
C SER A 157 7.54 -13.42 -8.66
N VAL A 158 8.20 -12.43 -9.26
CA VAL A 158 9.57 -12.04 -8.95
C VAL A 158 9.61 -10.52 -8.91
N SER A 159 10.01 -9.97 -7.79
CA SER A 159 10.14 -8.52 -7.62
C SER A 159 11.42 -8.19 -6.87
N PHE A 160 11.96 -7.02 -7.16
CA PHE A 160 13.03 -6.44 -6.37
C PHE A 160 12.44 -5.44 -5.39
N ASP A 161 13.00 -5.36 -4.20
CA ASP A 161 12.49 -4.51 -3.14
C ASP A 161 13.64 -3.92 -2.30
N LEU A 162 13.30 -2.93 -1.47
CA LEU A 162 14.18 -2.32 -0.49
C LEU A 162 13.74 -2.81 0.89
N ASP A 163 14.52 -3.71 1.48
CA ASP A 163 14.27 -4.24 2.82
C ASP A 163 14.84 -3.32 3.89
N ASN A 164 15.96 -2.63 3.58
CA ASN A 164 16.57 -1.64 4.45
C ASN A 164 16.45 -0.23 3.84
N ASP A 165 15.28 0.38 3.98
CA ASP A 165 14.99 1.70 3.43
C ASP A 165 15.17 2.85 4.44
N ALA A 166 15.62 2.59 5.66
CA ALA A 166 15.67 3.58 6.76
C ALA A 166 16.42 4.85 6.39
N ASP A 167 17.61 4.72 5.78
CA ASP A 167 18.41 5.87 5.37
C ASP A 167 17.78 6.61 4.18
N LEU A 168 17.19 5.90 3.25
CA LEU A 168 16.46 6.47 2.11
C LEU A 168 15.23 7.22 2.59
N MET A 169 14.49 6.65 3.54
CA MET A 169 13.33 7.27 4.15
C MET A 169 13.70 8.53 4.92
N LYS A 170 14.82 8.53 5.66
CA LYS A 170 15.34 9.72 6.31
C LYS A 170 15.66 10.82 5.30
N GLY A 171 16.34 10.49 4.21
CA GLY A 171 16.64 11.43 3.15
C GLY A 171 15.39 11.95 2.44
N ALA A 172 14.37 11.12 2.26
CA ALA A 172 13.10 11.52 1.68
C ALA A 172 12.33 12.49 2.59
N ARG A 173 12.30 12.24 3.92
CA ARG A 173 11.71 13.17 4.92
C ARG A 173 12.40 14.53 4.91
N GLU A 174 13.72 14.54 4.89
CA GLU A 174 14.49 15.78 4.85
C GLU A 174 14.16 16.61 3.61
N ARG A 175 14.12 15.98 2.44
CA ARG A 175 13.72 16.64 1.19
C ARG A 175 12.27 17.14 1.23
N ALA A 176 11.36 16.35 1.76
CA ALA A 176 9.95 16.73 1.89
C ALA A 176 9.78 17.97 2.78
N PHE A 177 10.46 18.00 3.93
CA PHE A 177 10.42 19.14 4.84
C PHE A 177 11.01 20.40 4.18
N ASN A 178 12.14 20.28 3.51
CA ASN A 178 12.77 21.40 2.81
C ASN A 178 11.91 21.93 1.66
N ASP A 179 11.22 21.06 0.91
CA ASP A 179 10.27 21.47 -0.12
C ASP A 179 9.06 22.21 0.50
N ALA A 180 8.48 21.69 1.59
CA ALA A 180 7.41 22.37 2.32
C ALA A 180 7.85 23.76 2.79
N LYS A 181 9.01 23.85 3.43
CA LYS A 181 9.57 25.11 3.92
C LYS A 181 9.75 26.12 2.79
N SER A 182 10.35 25.73 1.68
CA SER A 182 10.55 26.59 0.50
C SER A 182 9.22 27.10 -0.05
N ARG A 183 8.19 26.26 -0.12
CA ARG A 183 6.83 26.68 -0.54
C ARG A 183 6.20 27.66 0.45
N ALA A 184 6.34 27.42 1.75
CA ALA A 184 5.82 28.31 2.78
C ALA A 184 6.50 29.69 2.72
N GLU A 185 7.82 29.75 2.52
CA GLU A 185 8.58 30.96 2.32
C GLU A 185 8.10 31.75 1.09
N GLN A 186 7.84 31.04 -0.02
CA GLN A 186 7.30 31.65 -1.25
C GLN A 186 5.92 32.25 -1.02
N TYR A 187 5.00 31.55 -0.34
CA TYR A 187 3.67 32.10 -0.04
C TYR A 187 3.74 33.27 0.95
N ALA A 188 4.61 33.22 1.94
CA ALA A 188 4.83 34.33 2.84
C ALA A 188 5.29 35.58 2.07
N ALA A 189 6.26 35.44 1.17
CA ALA A 189 6.75 36.53 0.34
C ALA A 189 5.66 37.10 -0.58
N LEU A 190 4.88 36.24 -1.24
CA LEU A 190 3.78 36.66 -2.14
C LEU A 190 2.67 37.39 -1.38
N SER A 191 2.43 37.07 -0.11
CA SER A 191 1.47 37.73 0.74
C SER A 191 2.00 39.02 1.44
N GLY A 192 3.27 39.37 1.21
CA GLY A 192 3.93 40.50 1.88
C GLY A 192 4.18 40.24 3.38
N SER A 193 4.24 38.96 3.78
CA SER A 193 4.43 38.55 5.16
C SER A 193 5.81 37.87 5.33
N THR A 194 6.21 37.65 6.57
CA THR A 194 7.40 36.84 6.91
C THR A 194 6.96 35.51 7.48
N LEU A 195 7.66 34.44 7.10
CA LEU A 195 7.42 33.11 7.66
C LEU A 195 7.82 33.07 9.13
N GLY A 196 6.93 32.56 10.00
CA GLY A 196 7.16 32.35 11.42
C GLY A 196 7.71 30.96 11.71
N LYS A 197 7.45 30.49 12.93
CA LYS A 197 7.83 29.14 13.37
C LYS A 197 6.82 28.11 12.89
N VAL A 198 7.31 26.87 12.76
CA VAL A 198 6.45 25.70 12.51
C VAL A 198 5.51 25.52 13.70
N LEU A 199 4.22 25.40 13.41
CA LEU A 199 3.18 25.15 14.42
C LEU A 199 2.81 23.68 14.50
N ARG A 200 2.83 22.99 13.36
CA ARG A 200 2.44 21.59 13.26
C ARG A 200 3.19 20.91 12.11
N ILE A 201 3.47 19.64 12.28
CA ILE A 201 4.00 18.75 11.24
C ILE A 201 3.16 17.49 11.27
N ASP A 202 2.56 17.17 10.11
CA ASP A 202 1.82 15.92 9.91
C ASP A 202 2.51 15.12 8.81
N GLU A 203 2.92 13.92 9.17
CA GLU A 203 3.48 12.95 8.21
C GLU A 203 2.36 12.12 7.58
N SER A 204 2.35 12.01 6.27
CA SER A 204 1.50 11.06 5.57
C SER A 204 2.37 10.11 4.75
N HIS A 205 2.22 8.82 5.00
CA HIS A 205 2.83 7.78 4.18
C HIS A 205 2.00 7.64 2.90
N GLY A 206 2.36 8.42 1.89
CA GLY A 206 1.80 8.25 0.56
C GLY A 206 2.56 7.15 -0.16
N SER A 207 2.00 5.95 -0.24
CA SER A 207 2.42 5.02 -1.27
C SER A 207 1.99 5.58 -2.62
N VAL A 208 2.90 6.27 -3.30
CA VAL A 208 2.69 6.58 -4.72
C VAL A 208 2.87 5.26 -5.46
N PRO A 209 1.86 4.77 -6.19
CA PRO A 209 2.05 3.60 -7.03
C PRO A 209 3.23 3.86 -7.98
N PRO A 210 4.13 2.89 -8.17
CA PRO A 210 5.21 3.04 -9.11
C PRO A 210 4.61 3.35 -10.50
N PRO A 211 5.22 4.25 -11.28
CA PRO A 211 4.77 4.52 -12.64
C PRO A 211 4.81 3.21 -13.43
N PRO A 212 3.80 2.95 -14.29
CA PRO A 212 3.79 1.75 -15.10
C PRO A 212 5.09 1.68 -15.93
N PRO A 213 5.70 0.48 -16.01
CA PRO A 213 6.93 0.33 -16.79
C PRO A 213 6.67 0.75 -18.25
N PRO A 214 7.62 1.43 -18.90
CA PRO A 214 7.48 1.79 -20.30
C PRO A 214 7.27 0.51 -21.12
N MET A 215 6.21 0.48 -21.93
CA MET A 215 5.94 -0.63 -22.83
C MET A 215 7.06 -0.70 -23.88
N GLY A 216 8.11 -1.47 -23.58
CA GLY A 216 9.18 -1.79 -24.51
C GLY A 216 8.62 -2.62 -25.66
N LYS A 217 8.95 -2.23 -26.90
CA LYS A 217 8.66 -3.04 -28.08
C LYS A 217 9.39 -4.37 -27.92
N ARG A 218 8.63 -5.48 -27.92
CA ARG A 218 9.17 -6.83 -27.90
C ARG A 218 10.05 -7.04 -29.14
N ALA A 219 11.34 -7.24 -28.94
CA ALA A 219 12.22 -7.81 -29.94
C ALA A 219 11.97 -9.33 -30.02
N PRO A 220 12.08 -9.96 -31.20
CA PRO A 220 11.91 -11.40 -31.32
C PRO A 220 13.05 -12.11 -30.58
N MET A 221 12.69 -12.97 -29.60
CA MET A 221 13.62 -13.82 -28.86
C MET A 221 14.09 -14.95 -29.77
N GLN A 222 15.42 -15.01 -30.00
CA GLN A 222 16.09 -16.24 -30.43
C GLN A 222 16.30 -17.10 -29.18
N ALA A 223 15.86 -18.33 -29.25
CA ALA A 223 16.00 -19.30 -28.19
C ALA A 223 17.41 -19.91 -28.25
N ASP A 224 18.27 -19.50 -27.35
CA ASP A 224 19.49 -20.23 -26.99
C ASP A 224 19.45 -20.63 -25.52
N ALA A 225 19.79 -21.90 -25.29
CA ALA A 225 19.45 -22.64 -24.09
C ALA A 225 20.48 -22.45 -22.97
N SER A 226 20.21 -21.46 -22.11
CA SER A 226 20.54 -21.54 -20.67
C SER A 226 19.52 -20.67 -19.96
N PHE A 227 18.61 -21.31 -19.20
CA PHE A 227 17.36 -20.71 -18.75
C PHE A 227 17.53 -19.99 -17.40
N ALA A 228 18.52 -19.12 -17.28
CA ALA A 228 18.50 -18.13 -16.22
C ALA A 228 17.84 -16.85 -16.80
N PRO A 229 16.63 -16.48 -16.39
CA PRO A 229 16.02 -15.23 -16.84
C PRO A 229 16.93 -14.05 -16.44
N PRO A 230 17.23 -13.13 -17.36
CA PRO A 230 17.96 -11.93 -16.98
C PRO A 230 17.15 -11.14 -15.97
N LEU A 231 17.73 -10.89 -14.80
CA LEU A 231 17.10 -10.17 -13.70
C LEU A 231 17.77 -8.79 -13.57
N GLU A 232 17.01 -7.76 -13.90
CA GLU A 232 17.47 -6.37 -13.83
C GLU A 232 16.77 -5.66 -12.67
N PRO A 233 17.47 -5.35 -11.57
CA PRO A 233 16.86 -4.78 -10.37
C PRO A 233 16.39 -3.33 -10.55
N GLY A 234 16.95 -2.58 -11.50
CA GLY A 234 16.61 -1.18 -11.70
C GLY A 234 16.89 -0.31 -10.46
N GLN A 235 16.13 0.79 -10.34
CA GLN A 235 16.12 1.66 -9.17
C GLN A 235 14.68 1.80 -8.65
N GLN A 236 14.51 1.80 -7.35
CA GLN A 236 13.25 2.10 -6.71
C GLN A 236 13.25 3.52 -6.16
N THR A 237 12.08 4.16 -6.18
CA THR A 237 11.89 5.50 -5.65
C THR A 237 11.10 5.41 -4.35
N VAL A 238 11.73 5.84 -3.27
CA VAL A 238 11.07 6.06 -1.98
C VAL A 238 10.56 7.49 -1.97
N SER A 239 9.25 7.66 -1.79
CA SER A 239 8.60 8.96 -1.73
C SER A 239 7.99 9.20 -0.35
N PHE A 240 8.04 10.47 0.08
CA PHE A 240 7.52 10.90 1.36
C PHE A 240 6.78 12.22 1.22
N GLN A 241 5.73 12.42 2.00
CA GLN A 241 4.98 13.67 2.04
C GLN A 241 4.83 14.15 3.48
N VAL A 242 4.99 15.45 3.66
CA VAL A 242 4.79 16.10 4.94
C VAL A 242 3.93 17.36 4.76
N SER A 243 2.95 17.53 5.64
CA SER A 243 2.19 18.77 5.75
C SER A 243 2.77 19.59 6.89
N VAL A 244 3.09 20.82 6.61
CA VAL A 244 3.69 21.75 7.58
C VAL A 244 2.86 23.01 7.65
#